data_72bd778a04d981aaea3b184022d3d1fb
#
_entry.id   72bd778a04d981aaea3b184022d3d1fb
#
_cell.length_a   1.000
_cell.length_b   1.000
_cell.length_c   1.000
_cell.angle_alpha   90.00
_cell.angle_beta   90.00
_cell.angle_gamma   90.00
#
_symmetry.space_group_name_H-M   'P 1'
#
loop_
_entity.id
_entity.type
_entity.pdbx_description
1 polymer ?
#
loop_
_entity_poly.entity_id
_entity_poly.type
_entity_poly.pdbx_seq_one_letter_code
_entity_poly.pdbx_strand_id
1 'polypeptide(L)'
;MSKVRVAIICGGKSSEHEISCVSANGVLGAIDRSLFDPVLIGITKSGKWLLLAEDTNFSIINGALPSVPESGVEISLTSSGLFSGGKNLAIDVAFPILHGPYGEDGTIQGLFEMIGLRYVGSGVLASAVSMDKSYAKPIFAAQGLKVAEGVVVTSNKFTLPSNLSYPLFVKPARSGSSRGTSKVKQANELSAAVDYALTFDTKVIIEKAVVGKEIECAVLQADGDIKVSAVGQIVIAEKYEFYDFQAKYLDNTMQLLVPADLPAGVEAKIQQAALTAFKAAGCEGLARIDFFYSNDSEIIINEINTMPGFTPTSVYPKLIEHSGINYQQLITKLIYTAQNRSASITR
;
A
#
# COMPACT_ATOMS: atom_id res chain seq x y z
N MET A 1 -32.04 -2.13 11.21
CA MET A 1 -30.96 -3.12 11.03
C MET A 1 -29.87 -2.84 12.04
N SER A 2 -29.19 -3.84 12.60
CA SER A 2 -28.00 -3.61 13.42
C SER A 2 -26.91 -3.00 12.57
N LYS A 3 -26.10 -2.09 13.14
CA LYS A 3 -24.93 -1.55 12.46
C LYS A 3 -23.90 -2.66 12.21
N VAL A 4 -23.14 -2.56 11.11
CA VAL A 4 -22.03 -3.46 10.85
C VAL A 4 -20.87 -3.08 11.77
N ARG A 5 -20.34 -4.05 12.50
CA ARG A 5 -19.26 -3.84 13.45
C ARG A 5 -17.89 -4.00 12.78
N VAL A 6 -17.13 -2.90 12.71
CA VAL A 6 -15.91 -2.80 11.91
C VAL A 6 -14.69 -2.62 12.81
N ALA A 7 -13.76 -3.58 12.77
CA ALA A 7 -12.48 -3.43 13.43
C ALA A 7 -11.54 -2.57 12.55
N ILE A 8 -11.25 -1.35 12.98
CA ILE A 8 -10.22 -0.50 12.40
C ILE A 8 -8.89 -0.90 13.04
N ILE A 9 -8.00 -1.53 12.25
CA ILE A 9 -6.76 -2.11 12.76
C ILE A 9 -5.58 -1.28 12.27
N CYS A 10 -4.74 -0.78 13.20
CA CYS A 10 -3.61 0.09 12.89
C CYS A 10 -2.34 -0.28 13.64
N GLY A 11 -1.24 0.40 13.30
CA GLY A 11 0.08 0.20 13.90
C GLY A 11 0.87 -0.90 13.18
N GLY A 12 1.21 -1.97 13.89
CA GLY A 12 1.96 -3.12 13.35
C GLY A 12 3.46 -3.03 13.58
N LYS A 13 4.17 -4.10 13.21
CA LYS A 13 5.62 -4.23 13.40
C LYS A 13 6.44 -3.59 12.28
N SER A 14 5.78 -3.06 11.27
CA SER A 14 6.47 -2.44 10.14
C SER A 14 7.08 -1.08 10.48
N SER A 15 7.95 -0.62 9.62
CA SER A 15 8.52 0.72 9.71
C SER A 15 7.54 1.85 9.35
N GLU A 16 6.32 1.50 8.96
CA GLU A 16 5.23 2.42 8.59
C GLU A 16 4.14 2.46 9.68
N HIS A 17 4.47 1.97 10.89
CA HIS A 17 3.59 1.92 12.06
C HIS A 17 2.85 3.24 12.33
N GLU A 18 3.58 4.32 12.36
CA GLU A 18 3.05 5.65 12.67
C GLU A 18 2.10 6.16 11.58
N ILE A 19 2.43 5.89 10.31
CA ILE A 19 1.58 6.27 9.16
C ILE A 19 0.27 5.49 9.18
N SER A 20 0.33 4.21 9.58
CA SER A 20 -0.85 3.39 9.83
C SER A 20 -1.77 4.00 10.89
N CYS A 21 -1.21 4.51 12.00
CA CYS A 21 -1.98 5.19 13.04
C CYS A 21 -2.66 6.47 12.51
N VAL A 22 -1.95 7.30 11.74
CA VAL A 22 -2.52 8.51 11.13
C VAL A 22 -3.62 8.16 10.13
N SER A 23 -3.44 7.12 9.33
CA SER A 23 -4.47 6.63 8.40
C SER A 23 -5.73 6.17 9.12
N ALA A 24 -5.58 5.42 10.23
CA ALA A 24 -6.71 4.98 11.05
C ALA A 24 -7.49 6.14 11.66
N ASN A 25 -6.79 7.20 12.12
CA ASN A 25 -7.43 8.41 12.60
C ASN A 25 -8.32 9.06 11.53
N GLY A 26 -7.85 9.11 10.28
CA GLY A 26 -8.64 9.60 9.16
C GLY A 26 -9.90 8.77 8.92
N VAL A 27 -9.78 7.43 8.93
CA VAL A 27 -10.93 6.53 8.75
C VAL A 27 -11.93 6.66 9.89
N LEU A 28 -11.48 6.69 11.15
CA LEU A 28 -12.35 6.87 12.32
C LEU A 28 -13.12 8.19 12.29
N GLY A 29 -12.47 9.25 11.80
CA GLY A 29 -13.10 10.57 11.66
C GLY A 29 -14.15 10.65 10.54
N ALA A 30 -14.06 9.78 9.54
CA ALA A 30 -14.91 9.85 8.34
C ALA A 30 -15.92 8.69 8.20
N ILE A 31 -15.77 7.62 8.97
CA ILE A 31 -16.68 6.46 8.90
C ILE A 31 -18.11 6.86 9.27
N ASP A 32 -19.08 6.40 8.49
CA ASP A 32 -20.50 6.69 8.74
C ASP A 32 -21.04 5.94 9.97
N ARG A 33 -21.13 6.66 11.10
CA ARG A 33 -21.62 6.13 12.37
C ARG A 33 -23.09 5.74 12.36
N SER A 34 -23.86 6.14 11.36
CA SER A 34 -25.24 5.69 11.20
C SER A 34 -25.31 4.25 10.69
N LEU A 35 -24.30 3.80 9.92
CA LEU A 35 -24.21 2.51 9.27
C LEU A 35 -23.29 1.53 10.02
N PHE A 36 -22.22 2.04 10.62
CA PHE A 36 -21.11 1.27 11.17
C PHE A 36 -20.90 1.54 12.66
N ASP A 37 -20.44 0.49 13.38
CA ASP A 37 -19.98 0.53 14.77
C ASP A 37 -18.47 0.19 14.78
N PRO A 38 -17.56 1.19 14.73
CA PRO A 38 -16.14 0.93 14.69
C PRO A 38 -15.58 0.52 16.04
N VAL A 39 -14.64 -0.41 16.00
CA VAL A 39 -13.82 -0.87 17.13
C VAL A 39 -12.37 -0.61 16.77
N LEU A 40 -11.70 0.25 17.51
CA LEU A 40 -10.29 0.58 17.26
C LEU A 40 -9.38 -0.47 17.89
N ILE A 41 -8.53 -1.06 17.05
CA ILE A 41 -7.55 -2.07 17.44
C ILE A 41 -6.16 -1.60 17.05
N GLY A 42 -5.25 -1.52 18.02
CA GLY A 42 -3.86 -1.19 17.79
C GLY A 42 -2.97 -2.43 17.85
N ILE A 43 -2.07 -2.58 16.88
CA ILE A 43 -0.97 -3.56 16.97
C ILE A 43 0.29 -2.80 17.33
N THR A 44 0.91 -3.11 18.47
CA THR A 44 2.12 -2.44 18.94
C THR A 44 3.34 -2.77 18.06
N LYS A 45 4.43 -2.06 18.23
CA LYS A 45 5.71 -2.38 17.56
C LYS A 45 6.27 -3.73 18.00
N SER A 46 5.95 -4.17 19.22
CA SER A 46 6.29 -5.52 19.71
C SER A 46 5.36 -6.62 19.17
N GLY A 47 4.23 -6.25 18.55
CA GLY A 47 3.26 -7.18 17.95
C GLY A 47 2.10 -7.58 18.85
N LYS A 48 1.89 -6.90 19.98
CA LYS A 48 0.71 -7.11 20.83
C LYS A 48 -0.53 -6.48 20.18
N TRP A 49 -1.66 -7.15 20.29
CA TRP A 49 -2.95 -6.63 19.85
C TRP A 49 -3.69 -6.01 21.01
N LEU A 50 -4.06 -4.76 20.91
CA LEU A 50 -4.69 -4.00 21.98
C LEU A 50 -6.05 -3.46 21.52
N LEU A 51 -7.05 -3.56 22.39
CA LEU A 51 -8.29 -2.80 22.25
C LEU A 51 -8.02 -1.38 22.73
N LEU A 52 -8.19 -0.42 21.84
CA LEU A 52 -8.01 0.99 22.12
C LEU A 52 -9.35 1.69 22.35
N ALA A 53 -9.32 2.76 23.12
CA ALA A 53 -10.48 3.64 23.24
C ALA A 53 -10.75 4.31 21.87
N GLU A 54 -12.02 4.47 21.53
CA GLU A 54 -12.42 5.03 20.23
C GLU A 54 -11.97 6.49 20.04
N ASP A 55 -11.83 7.22 21.14
CA ASP A 55 -11.34 8.59 21.19
C ASP A 55 -9.80 8.69 21.24
N THR A 56 -9.09 7.57 21.05
CA THR A 56 -7.63 7.57 20.92
C THR A 56 -7.23 8.50 19.78
N ASN A 57 -6.45 9.53 20.11
CA ASN A 57 -6.04 10.53 19.12
C ASN A 57 -4.71 10.15 18.46
N PHE A 58 -4.77 9.85 17.16
CA PHE A 58 -3.60 9.59 16.33
C PHE A 58 -3.26 10.76 15.39
N SER A 59 -3.49 11.99 15.85
CA SER A 59 -3.07 13.19 15.12
C SER A 59 -1.57 13.42 15.23
N ILE A 60 -0.99 14.03 14.21
CA ILE A 60 0.39 14.52 14.25
C ILE A 60 0.43 15.76 15.14
N ILE A 61 1.23 15.75 16.21
CA ILE A 61 1.35 16.85 17.16
C ILE A 61 2.78 17.38 17.13
N ASN A 62 2.95 18.66 16.81
CA ASN A 62 4.27 19.31 16.70
C ASN A 62 5.28 18.55 15.84
N GLY A 63 4.82 17.94 14.74
CA GLY A 63 5.64 17.13 13.83
C GLY A 63 5.96 15.72 14.34
N ALA A 64 5.54 15.35 15.56
CA ALA A 64 5.69 13.99 16.07
C ALA A 64 4.57 13.09 15.57
N LEU A 65 4.95 11.96 14.98
CA LEU A 65 4.02 10.94 14.50
C LEU A 65 3.47 10.12 15.68
N PRO A 66 2.17 9.77 15.68
CA PRO A 66 1.55 8.98 16.74
C PRO A 66 1.98 7.52 16.66
N SER A 67 1.85 6.81 17.78
CA SER A 67 2.16 5.39 17.88
C SER A 67 1.15 4.69 18.78
N VAL A 68 0.89 3.41 18.53
CA VAL A 68 0.11 2.56 19.44
C VAL A 68 0.88 2.42 20.75
N PRO A 69 0.24 2.63 21.92
CA PRO A 69 0.90 2.42 23.22
C PRO A 69 1.30 0.96 23.41
N GLU A 70 2.44 0.70 24.06
CA GLU A 70 2.96 -0.68 24.25
C GLU A 70 2.20 -1.49 25.34
N SER A 71 1.24 -0.88 26.03
CA SER A 71 0.42 -1.50 27.07
C SER A 71 -1.04 -1.06 26.95
N GLY A 72 -1.95 -1.94 27.32
CA GLY A 72 -3.40 -1.70 27.26
C GLY A 72 -4.19 -2.98 27.45
N VAL A 73 -5.45 -2.94 27.09
CA VAL A 73 -6.33 -4.12 27.15
C VAL A 73 -6.03 -5.03 25.97
N GLU A 74 -5.49 -6.22 26.26
CA GLU A 74 -5.08 -7.15 25.22
C GLU A 74 -6.28 -7.81 24.52
N ILE A 75 -6.08 -8.10 23.22
CA ILE A 75 -7.00 -8.86 22.38
C ILE A 75 -6.42 -10.24 22.14
N SER A 76 -7.25 -11.25 22.34
CA SER A 76 -6.97 -12.64 21.97
C SER A 76 -7.65 -12.97 20.65
N LEU A 77 -6.90 -13.59 19.74
CA LEU A 77 -7.41 -14.09 18.47
C LEU A 77 -7.67 -15.59 18.60
N THR A 78 -8.84 -16.02 18.19
CA THR A 78 -9.25 -17.43 18.23
C THR A 78 -9.96 -17.79 16.93
N SER A 79 -10.19 -19.07 16.69
CA SER A 79 -11.02 -19.55 15.56
C SER A 79 -12.47 -19.03 15.58
N SER A 80 -12.90 -18.43 16.69
CA SER A 80 -14.25 -17.86 16.87
C SER A 80 -14.26 -16.32 16.79
N GLY A 81 -13.14 -15.69 16.44
CA GLY A 81 -13.02 -14.24 16.28
C GLY A 81 -12.07 -13.57 17.27
N LEU A 82 -12.30 -12.29 17.49
CA LEU A 82 -11.50 -11.41 18.33
C LEU A 82 -12.17 -11.25 19.72
N PHE A 83 -11.38 -11.44 20.78
CA PHE A 83 -11.86 -11.38 22.16
C PHE A 83 -11.06 -10.36 22.98
N SER A 84 -11.74 -9.68 23.88
CA SER A 84 -11.13 -8.82 24.89
C SER A 84 -11.75 -9.07 26.24
N GLY A 85 -10.91 -9.34 27.27
CA GLY A 85 -11.40 -9.68 28.62
C GLY A 85 -12.37 -10.89 28.63
N GLY A 86 -12.18 -11.86 27.75
CA GLY A 86 -13.05 -13.05 27.62
C GLY A 86 -14.36 -12.81 26.85
N LYS A 87 -14.65 -11.58 26.40
CA LYS A 87 -15.83 -11.25 25.60
C LYS A 87 -15.49 -11.21 24.12
N ASN A 88 -16.33 -11.85 23.29
CA ASN A 88 -16.22 -11.72 21.83
C ASN A 88 -16.57 -10.28 21.44
N LEU A 89 -15.69 -9.66 20.64
CA LEU A 89 -15.91 -8.31 20.10
C LEU A 89 -16.95 -8.27 18.99
N ALA A 90 -17.42 -9.44 18.51
CA ALA A 90 -18.43 -9.60 17.48
C ALA A 90 -18.14 -8.74 16.22
N ILE A 91 -16.93 -8.81 15.73
CA ILE A 91 -16.49 -8.06 14.53
C ILE A 91 -17.06 -8.73 13.28
N ASP A 92 -17.74 -7.95 12.44
CA ASP A 92 -18.27 -8.40 11.15
C ASP A 92 -17.23 -8.27 10.03
N VAL A 93 -16.45 -7.17 10.06
CA VAL A 93 -15.43 -6.83 9.04
C VAL A 93 -14.21 -6.21 9.70
N ALA A 94 -13.02 -6.67 9.30
CA ALA A 94 -11.77 -5.98 9.61
C ALA A 94 -11.41 -4.97 8.51
N PHE A 95 -10.96 -3.79 8.91
CA PHE A 95 -10.33 -2.82 8.03
C PHE A 95 -8.86 -2.67 8.47
N PRO A 96 -7.96 -3.52 7.93
CA PRO A 96 -6.55 -3.48 8.29
C PRO A 96 -5.87 -2.32 7.56
N ILE A 97 -5.70 -1.20 8.23
CA ILE A 97 -4.97 -0.04 7.72
C ILE A 97 -3.50 -0.19 8.13
N LEU A 98 -2.89 -1.28 7.67
CA LEU A 98 -1.53 -1.67 7.99
C LEU A 98 -0.68 -1.55 6.74
N HIS A 99 0.36 -0.71 6.80
CA HIS A 99 1.24 -0.48 5.66
C HIS A 99 2.54 -1.29 5.78
N GLY A 100 3.05 -1.74 4.64
CA GLY A 100 4.30 -2.50 4.54
C GLY A 100 4.22 -3.95 5.04
N PRO A 101 5.36 -4.51 5.49
CA PRO A 101 5.44 -5.90 5.96
C PRO A 101 4.44 -6.23 7.06
N TYR A 102 3.92 -7.45 7.04
CA TYR A 102 2.84 -7.99 7.87
C TYR A 102 1.44 -7.38 7.60
N GLY A 103 1.35 -6.23 6.92
CA GLY A 103 0.08 -5.58 6.57
C GLY A 103 -0.33 -5.82 5.11
N GLU A 104 0.62 -5.73 4.18
CA GLU A 104 0.39 -5.79 2.74
C GLU A 104 0.99 -7.03 2.06
N ASP A 105 1.58 -7.96 2.81
CA ASP A 105 2.34 -9.11 2.31
C ASP A 105 1.60 -10.45 2.36
N GLY A 106 0.31 -10.44 2.67
CA GLY A 106 -0.51 -11.64 2.82
C GLY A 106 -0.55 -12.22 4.24
N THR A 107 0.30 -11.74 5.16
CA THR A 107 0.40 -12.30 6.52
C THR A 107 -0.86 -12.04 7.32
N ILE A 108 -1.31 -10.80 7.43
CA ILE A 108 -2.55 -10.45 8.16
C ILE A 108 -3.79 -11.01 7.47
N GLN A 109 -3.78 -11.03 6.13
CA GLN A 109 -4.85 -11.60 5.32
C GLN A 109 -5.00 -13.10 5.61
N GLY A 110 -3.88 -13.83 5.67
CA GLY A 110 -3.87 -15.25 6.04
C GLY A 110 -4.42 -15.51 7.44
N LEU A 111 -4.11 -14.64 8.40
CA LEU A 111 -4.70 -14.72 9.74
C LEU A 111 -6.22 -14.56 9.69
N PHE A 112 -6.74 -13.58 8.96
CA PHE A 112 -8.18 -13.35 8.83
C PHE A 112 -8.89 -14.49 8.11
N GLU A 113 -8.28 -15.07 7.07
CA GLU A 113 -8.81 -16.26 6.40
C GLU A 113 -8.94 -17.44 7.38
N MET A 114 -7.90 -17.70 8.20
CA MET A 114 -7.89 -18.82 9.15
C MET A 114 -8.95 -18.70 10.24
N ILE A 115 -9.30 -17.48 10.66
CA ILE A 115 -10.33 -17.25 11.67
C ILE A 115 -11.70 -16.91 11.07
N GLY A 116 -11.84 -16.95 9.73
CA GLY A 116 -13.11 -16.68 9.04
C GLY A 116 -13.58 -15.22 9.14
N LEU A 117 -12.68 -14.27 9.39
CA LEU A 117 -13.00 -12.84 9.50
C LEU A 117 -12.92 -12.18 8.14
N ARG A 118 -14.00 -11.56 7.67
CA ARG A 118 -14.02 -10.75 6.45
C ARG A 118 -13.16 -9.50 6.64
N TYR A 119 -12.50 -9.05 5.56
CA TYR A 119 -11.61 -7.90 5.64
C TYR A 119 -11.58 -7.08 4.34
N VAL A 120 -11.29 -5.79 4.49
CA VAL A 120 -11.10 -4.84 3.40
C VAL A 120 -9.75 -5.07 2.74
N GLY A 121 -9.73 -4.98 1.42
CA GLY A 121 -8.49 -5.05 0.63
C GLY A 121 -8.29 -6.40 -0.06
N SER A 122 -7.12 -6.59 -0.63
CA SER A 122 -6.74 -7.77 -1.41
C SER A 122 -6.54 -9.02 -0.55
N GLY A 123 -6.72 -10.21 -1.15
CA GLY A 123 -6.51 -11.49 -0.49
C GLY A 123 -5.03 -11.85 -0.33
N VAL A 124 -4.78 -13.03 0.24
CA VAL A 124 -3.41 -13.53 0.59
C VAL A 124 -2.47 -13.50 -0.60
N LEU A 125 -2.85 -14.15 -1.71
CA LEU A 125 -1.99 -14.27 -2.89
C LEU A 125 -1.70 -12.90 -3.52
N ALA A 126 -2.73 -12.09 -3.73
CA ALA A 126 -2.59 -10.78 -4.33
C ALA A 126 -1.69 -9.86 -3.50
N SER A 127 -1.86 -9.84 -2.18
CA SER A 127 -1.02 -9.08 -1.26
C SER A 127 0.43 -9.54 -1.29
N ALA A 128 0.67 -10.86 -1.20
CA ALA A 128 2.03 -11.42 -1.21
C ALA A 128 2.77 -11.15 -2.53
N VAL A 129 2.09 -11.32 -3.66
CA VAL A 129 2.67 -11.06 -4.99
C VAL A 129 2.92 -9.57 -5.19
N SER A 130 1.98 -8.71 -4.82
CA SER A 130 2.09 -7.26 -5.00
C SER A 130 3.22 -6.66 -4.16
N MET A 131 3.43 -7.16 -2.95
CA MET A 131 4.50 -6.71 -2.07
C MET A 131 5.89 -7.05 -2.60
N ASP A 132 6.06 -8.21 -3.24
CA ASP A 132 7.35 -8.66 -3.77
C ASP A 132 7.52 -8.29 -5.25
N LYS A 133 8.23 -7.22 -5.51
CA LYS A 133 8.50 -6.70 -6.86
C LYS A 133 9.15 -7.72 -7.79
N SER A 134 9.89 -8.71 -7.24
CA SER A 134 10.52 -9.76 -8.04
C SER A 134 9.51 -10.78 -8.58
N TYR A 135 8.33 -10.89 -7.98
CA TYR A 135 7.22 -11.69 -8.47
C TYR A 135 6.18 -10.86 -9.24
N ALA A 136 5.89 -9.64 -8.79
CA ALA A 136 4.92 -8.77 -9.44
C ALA A 136 5.34 -8.40 -10.86
N LYS A 137 6.61 -7.98 -11.06
CA LYS A 137 7.10 -7.53 -12.37
C LYS A 137 7.01 -8.60 -13.47
N PRO A 138 7.42 -9.87 -13.28
CA PRO A 138 7.19 -10.92 -14.26
C PRO A 138 5.71 -11.15 -14.61
N ILE A 139 4.81 -11.05 -13.63
CA ILE A 139 3.37 -11.18 -13.86
C ILE A 139 2.88 -10.02 -14.74
N PHE A 140 3.29 -8.79 -14.47
CA PHE A 140 2.95 -7.64 -15.29
C PHE A 140 3.50 -7.77 -16.71
N ALA A 141 4.76 -8.18 -16.86
CA ALA A 141 5.38 -8.41 -18.15
C ALA A 141 4.64 -9.49 -18.98
N ALA A 142 4.18 -10.57 -18.34
CA ALA A 142 3.38 -11.60 -18.98
C ALA A 142 2.02 -11.10 -19.51
N GLN A 143 1.52 -9.98 -18.98
CA GLN A 143 0.32 -9.30 -19.49
C GLN A 143 0.63 -8.19 -20.52
N GLY A 144 1.87 -8.13 -21.00
CA GLY A 144 2.29 -7.12 -21.97
C GLY A 144 2.55 -5.72 -21.40
N LEU A 145 2.57 -5.58 -20.06
CA LEU A 145 2.93 -4.31 -19.42
C LEU A 145 4.46 -4.18 -19.39
N LYS A 146 4.97 -2.98 -19.73
CA LYS A 146 6.41 -2.71 -19.63
C LYS A 146 6.82 -2.55 -18.18
N VAL A 147 7.93 -3.19 -17.81
CA VAL A 147 8.60 -3.06 -16.51
C VAL A 147 10.02 -2.56 -16.73
N ALA A 148 10.61 -1.91 -15.74
CA ALA A 148 12.03 -1.56 -15.81
C ALA A 148 12.89 -2.84 -15.90
N GLU A 149 13.86 -2.85 -16.82
CA GLU A 149 14.82 -3.93 -16.94
C GLU A 149 15.66 -4.03 -15.68
N GLY A 150 15.85 -5.24 -15.16
CA GLY A 150 16.57 -5.43 -13.92
C GLY A 150 16.95 -6.88 -13.63
N VAL A 151 17.65 -7.07 -12.54
CA VAL A 151 18.07 -8.37 -12.01
C VAL A 151 17.79 -8.44 -10.52
N VAL A 152 17.50 -9.63 -10.04
CA VAL A 152 17.31 -9.92 -8.62
C VAL A 152 18.56 -10.58 -8.06
N VAL A 153 19.05 -10.07 -6.93
CA VAL A 153 20.22 -10.61 -6.23
C VAL A 153 19.89 -10.87 -4.76
N THR A 154 20.53 -11.86 -4.16
CA THR A 154 20.35 -12.24 -2.75
C THR A 154 21.64 -12.10 -1.94
N SER A 155 22.70 -11.64 -2.57
CA SER A 155 23.99 -11.38 -1.93
C SER A 155 24.75 -10.34 -2.75
N ASN A 156 25.82 -9.81 -2.18
CA ASN A 156 26.73 -8.89 -2.86
C ASN A 156 27.71 -9.58 -3.86
N LYS A 157 27.62 -10.90 -3.99
CA LYS A 157 28.40 -11.68 -4.94
C LYS A 157 27.58 -11.98 -6.19
N PHE A 158 27.56 -11.05 -7.14
CA PHE A 158 26.84 -11.19 -8.40
C PHE A 158 27.62 -10.54 -9.55
N THR A 159 27.23 -10.87 -10.77
CA THR A 159 27.70 -10.18 -11.98
C THR A 159 26.54 -9.35 -12.55
N LEU A 160 26.73 -8.05 -12.71
CA LEU A 160 25.74 -7.20 -13.34
C LEU A 160 25.56 -7.62 -14.81
N PRO A 161 24.33 -7.91 -15.27
CA PRO A 161 24.05 -8.19 -16.68
C PRO A 161 24.52 -7.05 -17.60
N SER A 162 25.08 -7.37 -18.75
CA SER A 162 25.67 -6.40 -19.68
C SER A 162 24.67 -5.46 -20.33
N ASN A 163 23.37 -5.80 -20.30
CA ASN A 163 22.29 -4.94 -20.78
C ASN A 163 21.88 -3.86 -19.75
N LEU A 164 22.36 -3.93 -18.50
CA LEU A 164 22.09 -2.91 -17.50
C LEU A 164 23.20 -1.85 -17.49
N SER A 165 22.80 -0.60 -17.73
CA SER A 165 23.70 0.57 -17.74
C SER A 165 23.30 1.57 -16.65
N TYR A 166 24.28 2.27 -16.10
CA TYR A 166 24.05 3.34 -15.12
C TYR A 166 23.34 4.55 -15.75
N PRO A 167 22.53 5.30 -14.97
CA PRO A 167 22.24 5.08 -13.56
C PRO A 167 21.29 3.90 -13.32
N LEU A 168 21.46 3.24 -12.15
CA LEU A 168 20.62 2.13 -11.69
C LEU A 168 19.90 2.50 -10.39
N PHE A 169 18.75 1.89 -10.14
CA PHE A 169 18.14 1.85 -8.82
C PHE A 169 18.39 0.49 -8.18
N VAL A 170 18.84 0.51 -6.93
CA VAL A 170 19.03 -0.66 -6.06
C VAL A 170 18.02 -0.54 -4.94
N LYS A 171 17.14 -1.53 -4.79
CA LYS A 171 16.05 -1.48 -3.81
C LYS A 171 15.73 -2.86 -3.25
N PRO A 172 15.30 -2.97 -1.98
CA PRO A 172 14.75 -4.20 -1.43
C PRO A 172 13.54 -4.65 -2.25
N ALA A 173 13.36 -5.95 -2.44
CA ALA A 173 12.23 -6.47 -3.23
C ALA A 173 10.88 -6.26 -2.52
N ARG A 174 10.85 -6.34 -1.18
CA ARG A 174 9.66 -6.31 -0.32
C ARG A 174 9.66 -5.13 0.66
N SER A 175 10.10 -3.96 0.22
CA SER A 175 10.06 -2.75 1.03
C SER A 175 9.18 -1.69 0.37
N GLY A 176 8.41 -0.99 1.20
CA GLY A 176 7.64 0.20 0.84
C GLY A 176 8.40 1.50 1.14
N SER A 177 7.77 2.64 0.79
CA SER A 177 8.20 3.99 1.16
C SER A 177 9.66 4.32 0.82
N SER A 178 10.19 3.71 -0.26
CA SER A 178 11.57 3.91 -0.75
C SER A 178 12.67 3.59 0.28
N ARG A 179 12.37 2.87 1.37
CA ARG A 179 13.37 2.46 2.37
C ARG A 179 14.35 1.46 1.78
N GLY A 180 15.63 1.68 2.04
CA GLY A 180 16.70 0.84 1.49
C GLY A 180 16.97 1.06 -0.01
N THR A 181 16.32 2.05 -0.64
CA THR A 181 16.50 2.39 -2.05
C THR A 181 17.68 3.33 -2.24
N SER A 182 18.51 3.05 -3.25
CA SER A 182 19.63 3.88 -3.64
C SER A 182 19.66 4.07 -5.15
N LYS A 183 19.96 5.30 -5.60
CA LYS A 183 20.27 5.60 -6.99
C LYS A 183 21.78 5.49 -7.17
N VAL A 184 22.23 4.59 -8.01
CA VAL A 184 23.65 4.28 -8.29
C VAL A 184 24.02 4.89 -9.61
N LYS A 185 24.98 5.81 -9.61
CA LYS A 185 25.40 6.56 -10.82
C LYS A 185 26.60 5.90 -11.51
N GLN A 186 27.39 5.10 -10.79
CA GLN A 186 28.63 4.50 -11.30
C GLN A 186 28.98 3.20 -10.57
N ALA A 187 29.82 2.39 -11.17
CA ALA A 187 30.08 1.00 -10.74
C ALA A 187 30.62 0.86 -9.32
N ASN A 188 31.46 1.79 -8.85
CA ASN A 188 32.04 1.75 -7.52
C ASN A 188 31.04 2.00 -6.38
N GLU A 189 29.82 2.48 -6.66
CA GLU A 189 28.75 2.70 -5.69
C GLU A 189 27.87 1.46 -5.50
N LEU A 190 27.87 0.55 -6.49
CA LEU A 190 26.89 -0.54 -6.59
C LEU A 190 26.95 -1.51 -5.42
N SER A 191 28.15 -1.93 -5.01
CA SER A 191 28.36 -2.86 -3.92
C SER A 191 27.77 -2.34 -2.60
N ALA A 192 28.09 -1.10 -2.26
CA ALA A 192 27.57 -0.45 -1.03
C ALA A 192 26.05 -0.30 -1.05
N ALA A 193 25.45 0.02 -2.22
CA ALA A 193 24.02 0.12 -2.38
C ALA A 193 23.31 -1.23 -2.18
N VAL A 194 23.88 -2.32 -2.68
CA VAL A 194 23.35 -3.67 -2.49
C VAL A 194 23.46 -4.09 -1.02
N ASP A 195 24.59 -3.85 -0.37
CA ASP A 195 24.77 -4.14 1.05
C ASP A 195 23.75 -3.36 1.91
N TYR A 196 23.53 -2.08 1.59
CA TYR A 196 22.52 -1.26 2.26
C TYR A 196 21.12 -1.83 2.07
N ALA A 197 20.72 -2.18 0.85
CA ALA A 197 19.40 -2.75 0.57
C ALA A 197 19.21 -4.12 1.26
N LEU A 198 20.26 -4.94 1.38
CA LEU A 198 20.25 -6.22 2.08
C LEU A 198 20.05 -6.08 3.60
N THR A 199 20.23 -4.90 4.19
CA THR A 199 19.86 -4.67 5.59
C THR A 199 18.34 -4.62 5.81
N PHE A 200 17.55 -4.41 4.74
CA PHE A 200 16.09 -4.31 4.77
C PHE A 200 15.38 -5.57 4.27
N ASP A 201 16.00 -6.31 3.34
CA ASP A 201 15.43 -7.53 2.75
C ASP A 201 16.53 -8.50 2.34
N THR A 202 16.25 -9.79 2.39
CA THR A 202 17.15 -10.85 1.89
C THR A 202 17.23 -10.89 0.35
N LYS A 203 16.44 -10.07 -0.34
CA LYS A 203 16.32 -10.02 -1.79
C LYS A 203 16.34 -8.57 -2.26
N VAL A 204 17.19 -8.27 -3.22
CA VAL A 204 17.39 -6.91 -3.77
C VAL A 204 17.14 -6.93 -5.26
N ILE A 205 16.48 -5.90 -5.76
CA ILE A 205 16.31 -5.64 -7.20
C ILE A 205 17.27 -4.53 -7.60
N ILE A 206 18.03 -4.79 -8.65
CA ILE A 206 18.85 -3.80 -9.34
C ILE A 206 18.19 -3.57 -10.69
N GLU A 207 17.74 -2.35 -10.95
CA GLU A 207 17.01 -2.04 -12.18
C GLU A 207 17.48 -0.73 -12.81
N LYS A 208 17.31 -0.63 -14.12
CA LYS A 208 17.60 0.57 -14.90
C LYS A 208 16.77 1.75 -14.43
N ALA A 209 17.37 2.89 -14.21
CA ALA A 209 16.66 4.09 -13.86
C ALA A 209 15.75 4.54 -15.01
N VAL A 210 14.49 4.75 -14.73
CA VAL A 210 13.54 5.35 -15.67
C VAL A 210 13.52 6.86 -15.43
N VAL A 211 13.76 7.63 -16.48
CA VAL A 211 13.68 9.10 -16.44
C VAL A 211 12.33 9.51 -17.02
N GLY A 212 11.52 10.24 -16.24
CA GLY A 212 10.19 10.64 -16.66
C GLY A 212 9.35 11.15 -15.50
N LYS A 213 8.04 11.22 -15.72
CA LYS A 213 7.05 11.64 -14.72
C LYS A 213 6.64 10.44 -13.86
N GLU A 214 6.57 10.61 -12.54
CA GLU A 214 5.94 9.63 -11.64
C GLU A 214 4.42 9.80 -11.70
N ILE A 215 3.73 8.71 -12.00
CA ILE A 215 2.29 8.69 -12.25
C ILE A 215 1.64 7.65 -11.35
N GLU A 216 0.58 8.03 -10.67
CA GLU A 216 -0.20 7.13 -9.81
C GLU A 216 -1.65 7.03 -10.29
N CYS A 217 -2.21 5.83 -10.23
CA CYS A 217 -3.58 5.54 -10.63
C CYS A 217 -4.26 4.66 -9.58
N ALA A 218 -5.44 5.07 -9.10
CA ALA A 218 -6.22 4.31 -8.14
C ALA A 218 -7.22 3.40 -8.85
N VAL A 219 -7.34 2.15 -8.35
CA VAL A 219 -8.36 1.21 -8.77
C VAL A 219 -9.24 0.88 -7.56
N LEU A 220 -10.54 0.96 -7.73
CA LEU A 220 -11.56 0.65 -6.73
C LEU A 220 -12.50 -0.43 -7.27
N GLN A 221 -12.57 -1.56 -6.59
CA GLN A 221 -13.60 -2.57 -6.82
C GLN A 221 -14.69 -2.41 -5.76
N ALA A 222 -15.88 -2.04 -6.18
CA ALA A 222 -17.03 -1.89 -5.31
C ALA A 222 -18.33 -2.06 -6.10
N ASP A 223 -19.41 -2.43 -5.43
CA ASP A 223 -20.75 -2.56 -6.02
C ASP A 223 -20.79 -3.55 -7.22
N GLY A 224 -19.89 -4.54 -7.26
CA GLY A 224 -19.79 -5.50 -8.36
C GLY A 224 -19.06 -4.99 -9.60
N ASP A 225 -18.48 -3.77 -9.56
CA ASP A 225 -17.77 -3.14 -10.66
C ASP A 225 -16.33 -2.75 -10.27
N ILE A 226 -15.47 -2.52 -11.25
CA ILE A 226 -14.11 -2.03 -11.07
C ILE A 226 -13.99 -0.67 -11.75
N LYS A 227 -13.73 0.35 -10.93
CA LYS A 227 -13.51 1.73 -11.39
C LYS A 227 -12.04 2.09 -11.32
N VAL A 228 -11.56 2.74 -12.36
CA VAL A 228 -10.21 3.30 -12.42
C VAL A 228 -10.32 4.81 -12.34
N SER A 229 -9.53 5.41 -11.48
CA SER A 229 -9.56 6.86 -11.25
C SER A 229 -8.99 7.68 -12.41
N ALA A 230 -9.16 8.99 -12.33
CA ALA A 230 -8.26 9.91 -13.01
C ALA A 230 -6.81 9.62 -12.59
N VAL A 231 -5.87 9.98 -13.45
CA VAL A 231 -4.44 9.72 -13.24
C VAL A 231 -3.80 10.92 -12.57
N GLY A 232 -3.02 10.69 -11.53
CA GLY A 232 -2.27 11.71 -10.80
C GLY A 232 -0.79 11.71 -11.14
N GLN A 233 -0.19 12.89 -11.20
CA GLN A 233 1.26 13.06 -11.31
C GLN A 233 1.83 13.52 -9.98
N ILE A 234 2.87 12.83 -9.51
CA ILE A 234 3.68 13.25 -8.37
C ILE A 234 4.75 14.22 -8.86
N VAL A 235 4.75 15.43 -8.29
CA VAL A 235 5.79 16.43 -8.53
C VAL A 235 6.53 16.65 -7.22
N ILE A 236 7.83 16.36 -7.25
CA ILE A 236 8.73 16.55 -6.10
C ILE A 236 9.57 17.81 -6.30
N ALA A 237 9.98 18.46 -5.19
CA ALA A 237 10.86 19.60 -5.27
C ALA A 237 12.23 19.20 -5.83
N GLU A 238 12.87 20.10 -6.60
CA GLU A 238 14.16 19.87 -7.28
C GLU A 238 15.31 19.43 -6.35
N LYS A 239 15.18 19.71 -5.05
CA LYS A 239 16.16 19.28 -4.04
C LYS A 239 16.23 17.76 -3.81
N TYR A 240 15.21 16.99 -4.25
CA TYR A 240 15.15 15.54 -4.13
C TYR A 240 15.50 14.87 -5.47
N GLU A 241 16.37 13.89 -5.42
CA GLU A 241 16.72 13.10 -6.62
C GLU A 241 15.64 12.08 -7.01
N PHE A 242 14.79 11.68 -6.04
CA PHE A 242 13.65 10.78 -6.23
C PHE A 242 12.68 10.89 -5.02
N TYR A 243 11.49 10.34 -5.17
CA TYR A 243 10.43 10.40 -4.16
C TYR A 243 10.72 9.43 -3.01
N ASP A 244 11.54 9.87 -2.06
CA ASP A 244 11.95 9.09 -0.88
C ASP A 244 10.99 9.23 0.32
N PHE A 245 11.29 8.55 1.43
CA PHE A 245 10.49 8.58 2.65
C PHE A 245 10.33 9.99 3.23
N GLN A 246 11.37 10.80 3.16
CA GLN A 246 11.34 12.17 3.68
C GLN A 246 10.42 13.05 2.85
N ALA A 247 10.50 12.96 1.53
CA ALA A 247 9.62 13.67 0.62
C ALA A 247 8.15 13.19 0.72
N LYS A 248 7.92 11.90 1.07
CA LYS A 248 6.57 11.30 1.19
C LYS A 248 5.82 11.76 2.43
N TYR A 249 6.49 11.88 3.58
CA TYR A 249 5.80 11.96 4.87
C TYR A 249 6.23 13.12 5.78
N LEU A 250 7.42 13.68 5.58
CA LEU A 250 7.99 14.66 6.49
C LEU A 250 8.05 16.08 5.89
N ASP A 251 8.24 16.20 4.60
CA ASP A 251 8.31 17.47 3.91
C ASP A 251 7.05 17.69 3.06
N ASN A 252 6.30 18.76 3.33
CA ASN A 252 5.13 19.16 2.52
C ASN A 252 5.53 19.75 1.13
N THR A 253 6.52 19.15 0.48
CA THR A 253 7.06 19.64 -0.81
C THR A 253 6.55 18.85 -2.01
N MET A 254 5.87 17.73 -1.76
CA MET A 254 5.21 16.96 -2.81
C MET A 254 3.92 17.64 -3.24
N GLN A 255 3.73 17.80 -4.54
CA GLN A 255 2.47 18.23 -5.14
C GLN A 255 1.87 17.08 -5.93
N LEU A 256 0.58 16.87 -5.76
CA LEU A 256 -0.22 15.96 -6.56
C LEU A 256 -1.00 16.77 -7.59
N LEU A 257 -0.71 16.57 -8.86
CA LEU A 257 -1.48 17.15 -9.97
C LEU A 257 -2.51 16.12 -10.44
N VAL A 258 -3.80 16.47 -10.37
CA VAL A 258 -4.91 15.65 -10.88
C VAL A 258 -5.83 16.53 -11.72
N PRO A 259 -6.03 16.22 -13.00
CA PRO A 259 -5.39 15.16 -13.78
C PRO A 259 -3.89 15.42 -14.01
N ALA A 260 -3.12 14.37 -14.27
CA ALA A 260 -1.71 14.47 -14.61
C ALA A 260 -1.51 15.24 -15.94
N ASP A 261 -0.42 16.00 -16.03
CA ASP A 261 -0.02 16.66 -17.27
C ASP A 261 0.61 15.65 -18.24
N LEU A 262 -0.23 15.07 -19.11
CA LEU A 262 0.12 14.01 -20.04
C LEU A 262 -0.36 14.34 -21.47
N PRO A 263 0.33 13.84 -22.50
CA PRO A 263 -0.16 13.94 -23.87
C PRO A 263 -1.53 13.28 -24.06
N ALA A 264 -2.30 13.78 -25.03
CA ALA A 264 -3.62 13.26 -25.33
C ALA A 264 -3.62 11.74 -25.56
N GLY A 265 -4.56 11.03 -24.91
CA GLY A 265 -4.73 9.60 -24.99
C GLY A 265 -3.76 8.76 -24.13
N VAL A 266 -2.78 9.35 -23.47
CA VAL A 266 -1.85 8.63 -22.57
C VAL A 266 -2.57 8.23 -21.28
N GLU A 267 -3.41 9.10 -20.72
CA GLU A 267 -4.19 8.80 -19.52
C GLU A 267 -5.01 7.52 -19.67
N ALA A 268 -5.76 7.38 -20.76
CA ALA A 268 -6.57 6.19 -21.02
C ALA A 268 -5.72 4.90 -21.12
N LYS A 269 -4.50 4.99 -21.65
CA LYS A 269 -3.57 3.85 -21.71
C LYS A 269 -3.06 3.48 -20.31
N ILE A 270 -2.76 4.46 -19.46
CA ILE A 270 -2.35 4.22 -18.06
C ILE A 270 -3.51 3.61 -17.27
N GLN A 271 -4.73 4.12 -17.43
CA GLN A 271 -5.92 3.54 -16.78
C GLN A 271 -6.15 2.08 -17.20
N GLN A 272 -5.99 1.77 -18.50
CA GLN A 272 -6.08 0.40 -18.99
C GLN A 272 -4.96 -0.48 -18.42
N ALA A 273 -3.73 0.02 -18.34
CA ALA A 273 -2.59 -0.68 -17.75
C ALA A 273 -2.82 -0.93 -16.24
N ALA A 274 -3.37 0.04 -15.51
CA ALA A 274 -3.72 -0.10 -14.10
C ALA A 274 -4.78 -1.18 -13.87
N LEU A 275 -5.84 -1.20 -14.68
CA LEU A 275 -6.86 -2.25 -14.64
C LEU A 275 -6.27 -3.64 -14.94
N THR A 276 -5.38 -3.71 -15.93
CA THR A 276 -4.70 -4.96 -16.30
C THR A 276 -3.82 -5.45 -15.14
N ALA A 277 -3.02 -4.58 -14.53
CA ALA A 277 -2.17 -4.92 -13.39
C ALA A 277 -2.99 -5.39 -12.17
N PHE A 278 -4.07 -4.68 -11.85
CA PHE A 278 -4.98 -5.02 -10.75
C PHE A 278 -5.55 -6.42 -10.92
N LYS A 279 -6.05 -6.75 -12.12
CA LYS A 279 -6.61 -8.07 -12.43
C LYS A 279 -5.54 -9.16 -12.46
N ALA A 280 -4.36 -8.87 -13.03
CA ALA A 280 -3.26 -9.83 -13.15
C ALA A 280 -2.68 -10.24 -11.78
N ALA A 281 -2.61 -9.29 -10.84
CA ALA A 281 -2.20 -9.58 -9.47
C ALA A 281 -3.31 -10.24 -8.63
N GLY A 282 -4.54 -10.33 -9.13
CA GLY A 282 -5.69 -10.85 -8.40
C GLY A 282 -6.14 -9.93 -7.25
N CYS A 283 -5.96 -8.61 -7.41
CA CYS A 283 -6.35 -7.64 -6.40
C CYS A 283 -7.87 -7.55 -6.25
N GLU A 284 -8.30 -7.21 -5.04
CA GLU A 284 -9.69 -7.00 -4.65
C GLU A 284 -9.83 -5.73 -3.81
N GLY A 285 -10.98 -5.10 -3.88
CA GLY A 285 -11.34 -3.90 -3.12
C GLY A 285 -10.62 -2.66 -3.61
N LEU A 286 -9.33 -2.54 -3.35
CA LEU A 286 -8.55 -1.37 -3.70
C LEU A 286 -7.10 -1.71 -4.06
N ALA A 287 -6.51 -0.88 -4.92
CA ALA A 287 -5.06 -0.80 -5.11
C ALA A 287 -4.67 0.54 -5.73
N ARG A 288 -3.45 1.02 -5.45
CA ARG A 288 -2.79 2.09 -6.19
C ARG A 288 -1.70 1.47 -7.05
N ILE A 289 -1.71 1.80 -8.31
CA ILE A 289 -0.72 1.34 -9.26
C ILE A 289 0.16 2.51 -9.67
N ASP A 290 1.46 2.36 -9.50
CA ASP A 290 2.45 3.40 -9.69
C ASP A 290 3.23 3.13 -10.98
N PHE A 291 3.35 4.17 -11.81
CA PHE A 291 3.97 4.11 -13.12
C PHE A 291 5.02 5.20 -13.28
N PHE A 292 5.90 5.01 -14.24
CA PHE A 292 6.66 6.09 -14.86
C PHE A 292 6.13 6.31 -16.29
N TYR A 293 5.88 7.56 -16.63
CA TYR A 293 5.75 7.97 -18.03
C TYR A 293 7.10 8.53 -18.48
N SER A 294 7.86 7.71 -19.23
CA SER A 294 9.24 8.01 -19.57
C SER A 294 9.34 9.13 -20.61
N ASN A 295 10.52 9.74 -20.69
CA ASN A 295 10.82 10.74 -21.73
C ASN A 295 10.75 10.17 -23.16
N ASP A 296 10.87 8.84 -23.30
CA ASP A 296 10.70 8.11 -24.57
C ASP A 296 9.21 7.78 -24.84
N SER A 297 8.30 8.39 -24.10
CA SER A 297 6.84 8.20 -24.22
C SER A 297 6.35 6.77 -23.92
N GLU A 298 7.07 6.05 -23.06
CA GLU A 298 6.70 4.71 -22.60
C GLU A 298 6.01 4.74 -21.25
N ILE A 299 5.00 3.88 -21.07
CA ILE A 299 4.33 3.66 -19.79
C ILE A 299 4.99 2.44 -19.16
N ILE A 300 5.68 2.63 -18.03
CA ILE A 300 6.44 1.60 -17.33
C ILE A 300 5.83 1.43 -15.93
N ILE A 301 5.30 0.24 -15.63
CA ILE A 301 4.76 -0.05 -14.30
C ILE A 301 5.92 -0.24 -13.31
N ASN A 302 5.85 0.47 -12.18
CA ASN A 302 6.81 0.38 -11.10
C ASN A 302 6.38 -0.66 -10.05
N GLU A 303 5.21 -0.45 -9.45
CA GLU A 303 4.68 -1.30 -8.37
C GLU A 303 3.16 -1.20 -8.25
N ILE A 304 2.58 -2.06 -7.42
CA ILE A 304 1.19 -2.05 -7.01
C ILE A 304 1.10 -2.10 -5.49
N ASN A 305 0.30 -1.23 -4.91
CA ASN A 305 0.11 -1.09 -3.46
C ASN A 305 -1.31 -1.52 -3.11
N THR A 306 -1.47 -2.62 -2.37
CA THR A 306 -2.78 -3.21 -2.04
C THR A 306 -3.47 -2.56 -0.85
N MET A 307 -2.71 -1.81 -0.03
CA MET A 307 -3.23 -0.94 1.02
C MET A 307 -2.43 0.38 1.00
N PRO A 308 -2.69 1.25 0.01
CA PRO A 308 -1.97 2.51 -0.12
C PRO A 308 -2.24 3.44 1.05
N GLY A 309 -1.43 4.49 1.22
CA GLY A 309 -1.69 5.53 2.21
C GLY A 309 -3.15 5.97 2.17
N PHE A 310 -3.80 5.98 3.34
CA PHE A 310 -5.25 6.12 3.44
C PHE A 310 -5.69 7.27 4.36
N THR A 311 -4.88 8.34 4.47
CA THR A 311 -5.35 9.60 5.08
C THR A 311 -6.21 10.37 4.08
N PRO A 312 -7.04 11.33 4.53
CA PRO A 312 -7.81 12.18 3.60
C PRO A 312 -6.95 12.95 2.59
N THR A 313 -5.66 13.15 2.92
CA THR A 313 -4.70 13.87 2.07
C THR A 313 -3.81 12.96 1.23
N SER A 314 -3.89 11.64 1.45
CA SER A 314 -3.14 10.65 0.68
C SER A 314 -3.58 10.59 -0.78
N VAL A 315 -2.67 10.17 -1.65
CA VAL A 315 -2.90 10.16 -3.11
C VAL A 315 -4.09 9.30 -3.50
N TYR A 316 -4.20 8.07 -2.98
CA TYR A 316 -5.28 7.16 -3.34
C TYR A 316 -6.69 7.76 -3.07
N PRO A 317 -7.03 8.24 -1.86
CA PRO A 317 -8.32 8.88 -1.62
C PRO A 317 -8.55 10.11 -2.49
N LYS A 318 -7.52 10.93 -2.74
CA LYS A 318 -7.65 12.11 -3.59
C LYS A 318 -7.94 11.78 -5.05
N LEU A 319 -7.33 10.75 -5.60
CA LEU A 319 -7.62 10.27 -6.95
C LEU A 319 -9.07 9.77 -7.07
N ILE A 320 -9.55 9.05 -6.05
CA ILE A 320 -10.94 8.56 -5.99
C ILE A 320 -11.91 9.73 -5.80
N GLU A 321 -11.57 10.72 -4.97
CA GLU A 321 -12.38 11.92 -4.77
C GLU A 321 -12.51 12.74 -6.05
N HIS A 322 -11.41 12.92 -6.79
CA HIS A 322 -11.42 13.57 -8.11
C HIS A 322 -12.34 12.83 -9.10
N SER A 323 -12.51 11.53 -8.92
CA SER A 323 -13.40 10.68 -9.72
C SER A 323 -14.87 10.66 -9.21
N GLY A 324 -15.22 11.55 -8.27
CA GLY A 324 -16.58 11.77 -7.80
C GLY A 324 -17.03 10.92 -6.60
N ILE A 325 -16.13 10.22 -5.91
CA ILE A 325 -16.43 9.43 -4.70
C ILE A 325 -15.70 10.08 -3.53
N ASN A 326 -16.42 10.73 -2.61
CA ASN A 326 -15.81 11.36 -1.46
C ASN A 326 -15.25 10.30 -0.45
N TYR A 327 -14.44 10.76 0.48
CA TYR A 327 -13.70 9.88 1.40
C TYR A 327 -14.62 9.01 2.27
N GLN A 328 -15.75 9.54 2.78
CA GLN A 328 -16.73 8.76 3.53
C GLN A 328 -17.39 7.68 2.67
N GLN A 329 -17.77 8.04 1.44
CA GLN A 329 -18.34 7.08 0.49
C GLN A 329 -17.35 5.99 0.11
N LEU A 330 -16.08 6.33 -0.05
CA LEU A 330 -15.01 5.37 -0.31
C LEU A 330 -14.91 4.33 0.81
N ILE A 331 -14.84 4.78 2.07
CA ILE A 331 -14.81 3.90 3.25
C ILE A 331 -16.04 2.99 3.27
N THR A 332 -17.22 3.57 3.06
CA THR A 332 -18.50 2.83 3.04
C THR A 332 -18.50 1.73 1.98
N LYS A 333 -18.08 2.04 0.76
CA LYS A 333 -18.01 1.10 -0.35
C LYS A 333 -17.04 -0.05 -0.08
N LEU A 334 -15.87 0.26 0.47
CA LEU A 334 -14.85 -0.75 0.80
C LEU A 334 -15.35 -1.70 1.89
N ILE A 335 -16.02 -1.20 2.94
CA ILE A 335 -16.57 -2.04 4.01
C ILE A 335 -17.68 -2.95 3.47
N TYR A 336 -18.62 -2.43 2.66
CA TYR A 336 -19.65 -3.26 2.06
C TYR A 336 -19.10 -4.29 1.06
N THR A 337 -18.07 -3.94 0.29
CA THR A 337 -17.38 -4.89 -0.58
C THR A 337 -16.78 -6.03 0.24
N ALA A 338 -16.13 -5.72 1.34
CA ALA A 338 -15.56 -6.71 2.26
C ALA A 338 -16.65 -7.56 2.93
N GLN A 339 -17.77 -6.96 3.36
CA GLN A 339 -18.90 -7.66 3.96
C GLN A 339 -19.51 -8.70 3.01
N ASN A 340 -19.53 -8.41 1.73
CA ASN A 340 -20.05 -9.32 0.70
C ASN A 340 -19.02 -10.35 0.20
N ARG A 341 -17.76 -10.27 0.68
CA ARG A 341 -16.72 -11.24 0.36
C ARG A 341 -17.08 -12.61 0.90
N SER A 342 -16.86 -13.64 0.11
CA SER A 342 -16.99 -15.03 0.60
C SER A 342 -15.96 -15.27 1.71
N ALA A 343 -16.40 -15.84 2.83
CA ALA A 343 -15.52 -16.28 3.91
C ALA A 343 -14.90 -17.68 3.66
N SER A 344 -14.93 -18.16 2.43
CA SER A 344 -14.46 -19.49 2.03
C SER A 344 -13.28 -19.37 1.08
N ILE A 345 -12.30 -20.27 1.21
CA ILE A 345 -11.22 -20.46 0.22
C ILE A 345 -11.72 -20.89 -1.16
N THR A 346 -12.98 -21.26 -1.27
CA THR A 346 -13.68 -21.62 -2.52
C THR A 346 -14.33 -20.40 -3.17
N ARG A 347 -13.64 -19.29 -3.20
CA ARG A 347 -14.10 -18.03 -3.83
C ARG A 347 -14.24 -18.14 -5.33
#